data_5e7a2cd14782fccb2435a92edf21677e
#
_entry.id   5e7a2cd14782fccb2435a92edf21677e
#
_cell.length_a   1.000
_cell.length_b   1.000
_cell.length_c   1.000
_cell.angle_alpha   90.00
_cell.angle_beta   90.00
_cell.angle_gamma   90.00
#
_symmetry.space_group_name_H-M   'P 1'
#
loop_
_entity.id
_entity.type
_entity.pdbx_description
1 polymer ?
#
loop_
_entity_poly.entity_id
_entity_poly.type
_entity_poly.pdbx_seq_one_letter_code
_entity_poly.pdbx_strand_id
1 'polypeptide(L)'
;MPRIYSSDLRERVIIAVEQEGLSRREAARRYRVSASTAVKWLDRYHRTGRCEARPVGGDRRSRLPAHRDWILAAVAAEPELTLHKLAERLAATHGVRADAGMLSRFLRRHGISFKKKRAASEQRRADVARLRRRWRRLQPVLARRRLIFLDETGAATNMVRRYGRAPRGQRVRGEAPYGHWKTTTFIAGLTSDGFIAPLVIDGPMNRVIFTAYVEQMLVPQLRPGDIVVLDNLSSHKNPEARQAVQAVGARLMFLPPYSPDLNPIEMAFAKLKNALRSAAERSRDTLWHRIGQLIDTFQ
;
A
#
# COMPACT_ATOMS: atom_id res chain seq x y z
N MET A 1 21.30 -12.61 -25.34
CA MET A 1 22.00 -13.56 -24.44
C MET A 1 22.70 -14.58 -25.29
N PRO A 2 23.96 -14.97 -25.04
CA PRO A 2 24.63 -16.03 -25.78
C PRO A 2 23.85 -17.33 -25.57
N ARG A 3 23.47 -17.98 -26.66
CA ARG A 3 22.80 -19.28 -26.60
C ARG A 3 23.78 -20.35 -26.09
N ILE A 4 23.33 -21.12 -25.12
CA ILE A 4 24.14 -22.28 -24.62
C ILE A 4 24.09 -23.38 -25.66
N TYR A 5 25.22 -23.93 -26.03
CA TYR A 5 25.28 -25.12 -26.87
C TYR A 5 24.65 -26.33 -26.15
N SER A 6 23.92 -27.14 -26.90
CA SER A 6 23.25 -28.33 -26.36
C SER A 6 24.22 -29.32 -25.76
N SER A 7 23.76 -30.16 -24.85
CA SER A 7 24.57 -31.25 -24.28
C SER A 7 24.96 -32.29 -25.33
N ASP A 8 24.05 -32.59 -26.29
CA ASP A 8 24.29 -33.47 -27.43
C ASP A 8 25.45 -32.98 -28.28
N LEU A 9 25.52 -31.70 -28.64
CA LEU A 9 26.63 -31.16 -29.41
C LEU A 9 27.97 -31.27 -28.66
N ARG A 10 27.96 -31.08 -27.35
CA ARG A 10 29.17 -31.22 -26.51
C ARG A 10 29.67 -32.66 -26.49
N GLU A 11 28.75 -33.60 -26.33
CA GLU A 11 29.02 -35.02 -26.31
C GLU A 11 29.63 -35.49 -27.63
N ARG A 12 29.05 -35.09 -28.76
CA ARG A 12 29.59 -35.40 -30.10
C ARG A 12 30.99 -34.86 -30.30
N VAL A 13 31.30 -33.64 -29.85
CA VAL A 13 32.66 -33.09 -29.95
C VAL A 13 33.62 -33.87 -29.07
N ILE A 14 33.22 -34.33 -27.90
CA ILE A 14 34.03 -35.12 -26.99
C ILE A 14 34.28 -36.51 -27.58
N ILE A 15 33.25 -37.20 -28.07
CA ILE A 15 33.35 -38.52 -28.70
C ILE A 15 34.30 -38.49 -29.92
N ALA A 16 34.17 -37.46 -30.77
CA ALA A 16 35.02 -37.30 -31.93
C ALA A 16 36.51 -37.18 -31.58
N VAL A 17 36.85 -36.62 -30.42
CA VAL A 17 38.26 -36.53 -30.00
C VAL A 17 38.67 -37.79 -29.24
N GLU A 18 37.87 -38.29 -28.30
CA GLU A 18 38.26 -39.38 -27.40
C GLU A 18 38.14 -40.77 -28.04
N GLN A 19 37.17 -40.96 -28.95
CA GLN A 19 36.91 -42.28 -29.57
C GLN A 19 37.27 -42.32 -31.04
N GLU A 20 37.04 -41.25 -31.81
CA GLU A 20 37.37 -41.24 -33.26
C GLU A 20 38.77 -40.69 -33.53
N GLY A 21 39.54 -40.28 -32.53
CA GLY A 21 40.93 -39.85 -32.65
C GLY A 21 41.17 -38.52 -33.36
N LEU A 22 40.10 -37.68 -33.53
CA LEU A 22 40.25 -36.39 -34.17
C LEU A 22 40.98 -35.38 -33.25
N SER A 23 41.78 -34.51 -33.85
CA SER A 23 42.34 -33.40 -33.08
C SER A 23 41.24 -32.45 -32.59
N ARG A 24 41.47 -31.76 -31.48
CA ARG A 24 40.55 -30.78 -30.94
C ARG A 24 40.14 -29.70 -31.96
N ARG A 25 41.03 -29.32 -32.86
CA ARG A 25 40.80 -28.38 -33.94
C ARG A 25 39.95 -28.96 -35.05
N GLU A 26 40.13 -30.19 -35.42
CA GLU A 26 39.32 -30.89 -36.43
C GLU A 26 37.90 -31.14 -35.92
N ALA A 27 37.74 -31.62 -34.70
CA ALA A 27 36.44 -31.77 -34.07
C ALA A 27 35.70 -30.41 -33.98
N ALA A 28 36.39 -29.33 -33.62
CA ALA A 28 35.81 -27.99 -33.62
C ALA A 28 35.33 -27.55 -35.02
N ARG A 29 36.12 -27.81 -36.08
CA ARG A 29 35.72 -27.51 -37.48
C ARG A 29 34.53 -28.35 -37.92
N ARG A 30 34.53 -29.67 -37.64
CA ARG A 30 33.46 -30.60 -38.02
C ARG A 30 32.11 -30.20 -37.43
N TYR A 31 32.09 -29.78 -36.16
CA TYR A 31 30.88 -29.43 -35.42
C TYR A 31 30.60 -27.91 -35.37
N ARG A 32 31.35 -27.13 -36.16
CA ARG A 32 31.16 -25.65 -36.27
C ARG A 32 31.17 -24.93 -34.92
N VAL A 33 32.04 -25.33 -34.01
CA VAL A 33 32.30 -24.61 -32.75
C VAL A 33 33.69 -23.99 -32.79
N SER A 34 33.96 -23.01 -31.91
CA SER A 34 35.30 -22.44 -31.84
C SER A 34 36.31 -23.47 -31.25
N ALA A 35 37.55 -23.43 -31.71
CA ALA A 35 38.61 -24.29 -31.17
C ALA A 35 38.76 -24.14 -29.65
N SER A 36 38.62 -22.89 -29.12
CA SER A 36 38.65 -22.63 -27.68
C SER A 36 37.49 -23.27 -26.94
N THR A 37 36.33 -23.41 -27.59
CA THR A 37 35.14 -24.06 -27.01
C THR A 37 35.41 -25.59 -26.91
N ALA A 38 35.90 -26.22 -27.95
CA ALA A 38 36.23 -27.65 -27.91
C ALA A 38 37.29 -27.94 -26.84
N VAL A 39 38.35 -27.13 -26.75
CA VAL A 39 39.37 -27.27 -25.70
C VAL A 39 38.75 -27.21 -24.30
N LYS A 40 37.89 -26.17 -24.02
CA LYS A 40 37.27 -26.01 -22.71
C LYS A 40 36.34 -27.18 -22.36
N TRP A 41 35.65 -27.76 -23.36
CA TRP A 41 34.76 -28.90 -23.12
C TRP A 41 35.54 -30.18 -22.80
N LEU A 42 36.60 -30.45 -23.53
CA LEU A 42 37.47 -31.58 -23.28
C LEU A 42 38.24 -31.49 -21.96
N ASP A 43 38.81 -30.32 -21.64
CA ASP A 43 39.46 -30.09 -20.35
C ASP A 43 38.50 -30.31 -19.17
N ARG A 44 37.26 -29.94 -19.37
CA ARG A 44 36.22 -30.19 -18.34
C ARG A 44 35.87 -31.67 -18.26
N TYR A 45 35.71 -32.33 -19.40
CA TYR A 45 35.42 -33.76 -19.46
C TYR A 45 36.52 -34.56 -18.77
N HIS A 46 37.79 -34.32 -19.10
CA HIS A 46 38.92 -34.97 -18.46
C HIS A 46 38.98 -34.76 -16.94
N ARG A 47 38.55 -33.58 -16.48
CA ARG A 47 38.61 -33.28 -15.06
C ARG A 47 37.38 -33.78 -14.27
N THR A 48 36.21 -33.87 -14.88
CA THR A 48 34.96 -34.13 -14.16
C THR A 48 34.14 -35.31 -14.66
N GLY A 49 34.47 -35.90 -15.81
CA GLY A 49 33.70 -36.93 -16.50
C GLY A 49 32.35 -36.46 -17.06
N ARG A 50 32.05 -35.14 -17.03
CA ARG A 50 30.73 -34.60 -17.39
C ARG A 50 30.75 -33.79 -18.67
N CYS A 51 29.77 -34.06 -19.56
CA CYS A 51 29.59 -33.37 -20.84
C CYS A 51 28.62 -32.16 -20.71
N GLU A 52 27.74 -32.15 -19.70
CA GLU A 52 26.66 -31.17 -19.57
C GLU A 52 27.17 -29.74 -19.37
N ALA A 53 26.36 -28.78 -19.80
CA ALA A 53 26.63 -27.36 -19.53
C ALA A 53 26.64 -27.05 -18.03
N ARG A 54 27.51 -26.15 -17.61
CA ARG A 54 27.36 -25.58 -16.26
C ARG A 54 26.06 -24.80 -16.18
N PRO A 55 25.37 -24.81 -15.03
CA PRO A 55 24.27 -23.90 -14.81
C PRO A 55 24.70 -22.45 -15.12
N VAL A 56 23.88 -21.71 -15.88
CA VAL A 56 24.16 -20.31 -16.21
C VAL A 56 23.88 -19.45 -15.00
N GLY A 57 24.87 -18.74 -14.55
CA GLY A 57 24.83 -17.84 -13.40
C GLY A 57 25.62 -18.39 -12.21
N GLY A 58 26.16 -17.48 -11.40
CA GLY A 58 26.78 -17.82 -10.12
C GLY A 58 25.73 -18.27 -9.10
N ASP A 59 26.17 -18.68 -7.92
CA ASP A 59 25.28 -18.95 -6.79
C ASP A 59 24.50 -17.69 -6.43
N ARG A 60 23.24 -17.66 -6.84
CA ARG A 60 22.29 -16.58 -6.57
C ARG A 60 21.43 -16.84 -5.33
N ARG A 61 21.75 -17.89 -4.58
CA ARG A 61 21.01 -18.20 -3.36
C ARG A 61 21.23 -17.09 -2.34
N SER A 62 20.14 -16.58 -1.82
CA SER A 62 20.22 -15.61 -0.74
C SER A 62 20.80 -16.26 0.51
N ARG A 63 21.77 -15.62 1.15
CA ARG A 63 22.31 -16.06 2.44
C ARG A 63 21.36 -15.75 3.62
N LEU A 64 20.32 -14.96 3.39
CA LEU A 64 19.36 -14.56 4.42
C LEU A 64 18.59 -15.71 5.10
N PRO A 65 18.22 -16.82 4.41
CA PRO A 65 17.51 -17.92 5.05
C PRO A 65 18.24 -18.55 6.24
N ALA A 66 19.56 -18.60 6.21
CA ALA A 66 20.37 -19.10 7.32
C ALA A 66 20.28 -18.22 8.59
N HIS A 67 19.87 -16.95 8.45
CA HIS A 67 19.75 -15.98 9.54
C HIS A 67 18.29 -15.56 9.78
N ARG A 68 17.33 -16.39 9.33
CA ARG A 68 15.91 -16.11 9.39
C ARG A 68 15.45 -15.68 10.78
N ASP A 69 15.72 -16.51 11.77
CA ASP A 69 15.18 -16.30 13.11
C ASP A 69 15.77 -15.07 13.76
N TRP A 70 17.04 -14.79 13.54
CA TRP A 70 17.68 -13.56 13.99
C TRP A 70 17.08 -12.31 13.34
N ILE A 71 16.88 -12.33 12.02
CA ILE A 71 16.28 -11.19 11.27
C ILE A 71 14.86 -10.92 11.78
N LEU A 72 14.06 -11.96 11.95
CA LEU A 72 12.68 -11.84 12.43
C LEU A 72 12.63 -11.33 13.88
N ALA A 73 13.49 -11.83 14.73
CA ALA A 73 13.61 -11.39 16.14
C ALA A 73 14.05 -9.91 16.22
N ALA A 74 15.03 -9.49 15.41
CA ALA A 74 15.48 -8.10 15.40
C ALA A 74 14.35 -7.13 14.99
N VAL A 75 13.54 -7.50 14.00
CA VAL A 75 12.39 -6.68 13.57
C VAL A 75 11.25 -6.73 14.59
N ALA A 76 11.05 -7.86 15.27
CA ALA A 76 10.05 -7.98 16.33
C ALA A 76 10.42 -7.15 17.57
N ALA A 77 11.70 -7.13 17.94
CA ALA A 77 12.20 -6.34 19.06
C ALA A 77 12.15 -4.83 18.78
N GLU A 78 12.43 -4.43 17.53
CA GLU A 78 12.46 -3.01 17.11
C GLU A 78 11.67 -2.84 15.80
N PRO A 79 10.31 -2.72 15.86
CA PRO A 79 9.46 -2.61 14.67
C PRO A 79 9.74 -1.37 13.80
N GLU A 80 10.43 -0.37 14.33
CA GLU A 80 10.83 0.86 13.63
C GLU A 80 12.21 0.75 12.95
N LEU A 81 12.88 -0.38 13.11
CA LEU A 81 14.20 -0.62 12.55
C LEU A 81 14.17 -0.43 11.03
N THR A 82 14.98 0.50 10.52
CA THR A 82 15.09 0.71 9.08
C THR A 82 15.83 -0.45 8.42
N LEU A 83 15.50 -0.74 7.15
CA LEU A 83 16.19 -1.80 6.41
C LEU A 83 17.72 -1.56 6.30
N HIS A 84 18.16 -0.31 6.29
CA HIS A 84 19.58 0.06 6.32
C HIS A 84 20.23 -0.37 7.64
N LYS A 85 19.65 0.01 8.77
CA LYS A 85 20.17 -0.37 10.09
C LYS A 85 20.12 -1.89 10.31
N LEU A 86 19.08 -2.55 9.78
CA LEU A 86 19.00 -4.01 9.81
C LEU A 86 20.13 -4.65 8.99
N ALA A 87 20.45 -4.11 7.81
CA ALA A 87 21.56 -4.58 6.98
C ALA A 87 22.93 -4.38 7.68
N GLU A 88 23.14 -3.22 8.30
CA GLU A 88 24.35 -2.91 9.08
C GLU A 88 24.52 -3.89 10.27
N ARG A 89 23.45 -4.10 11.04
CA ARG A 89 23.47 -5.06 12.16
C ARG A 89 23.73 -6.49 11.70
N LEU A 90 23.10 -6.90 10.59
CA LEU A 90 23.32 -8.24 10.01
C LEU A 90 24.77 -8.42 9.56
N ALA A 91 25.36 -7.41 8.94
CA ALA A 91 26.76 -7.41 8.55
C ALA A 91 27.71 -7.46 9.75
N ALA A 92 27.44 -6.66 10.79
CA ALA A 92 28.24 -6.62 12.01
C ALA A 92 28.18 -7.91 12.82
N THR A 93 26.98 -8.51 12.94
CA THR A 93 26.79 -9.70 13.80
C THR A 93 27.13 -11.01 13.09
N HIS A 94 26.82 -11.12 11.80
CA HIS A 94 26.92 -12.38 11.05
C HIS A 94 27.82 -12.31 9.81
N GLY A 95 28.45 -11.16 9.53
CA GLY A 95 29.30 -10.99 8.34
C GLY A 95 28.53 -11.03 7.00
N VAL A 96 27.20 -10.98 7.02
CA VAL A 96 26.35 -11.13 5.84
C VAL A 96 25.94 -9.75 5.31
N ARG A 97 26.43 -9.43 4.10
CA ARG A 97 26.01 -8.21 3.41
C ARG A 97 24.69 -8.41 2.68
N ALA A 98 23.72 -7.56 2.96
CA ALA A 98 22.41 -7.52 2.32
C ALA A 98 22.04 -6.09 1.96
N ASP A 99 21.39 -5.89 0.81
CA ASP A 99 20.78 -4.61 0.48
C ASP A 99 19.34 -4.52 1.02
N ALA A 100 18.82 -3.28 1.08
CA ALA A 100 17.46 -3.02 1.56
C ALA A 100 16.39 -3.76 0.73
N GLY A 101 16.61 -3.94 -0.58
CA GLY A 101 15.69 -4.66 -1.46
C GLY A 101 15.66 -6.16 -1.16
N MET A 102 16.83 -6.77 -0.86
CA MET A 102 16.91 -8.17 -0.43
C MET A 102 16.16 -8.40 0.88
N LEU A 103 16.40 -7.56 1.88
CA LEU A 103 15.72 -7.63 3.17
C LEU A 103 14.21 -7.37 3.03
N SER A 104 13.79 -6.40 2.23
CA SER A 104 12.36 -6.14 1.96
C SER A 104 11.66 -7.35 1.37
N ARG A 105 12.25 -7.98 0.34
CA ARG A 105 11.70 -9.20 -0.28
C ARG A 105 11.67 -10.38 0.70
N PHE A 106 12.73 -10.52 1.50
CA PHE A 106 12.81 -11.55 2.53
C PHE A 106 11.69 -11.39 3.57
N LEU A 107 11.54 -10.21 4.16
CA LEU A 107 10.52 -9.92 5.15
C LEU A 107 9.10 -10.13 4.61
N ARG A 108 8.83 -9.72 3.36
CA ARG A 108 7.53 -9.99 2.71
C ARG A 108 7.21 -11.47 2.59
N ARG A 109 8.18 -12.30 2.23
CA ARG A 109 8.00 -13.77 2.15
C ARG A 109 7.64 -14.38 3.51
N HIS A 110 8.06 -13.73 4.60
CA HIS A 110 7.72 -14.10 5.97
C HIS A 110 6.52 -13.35 6.55
N GLY A 111 5.66 -12.75 5.69
CA GLY A 111 4.44 -12.09 6.10
C GLY A 111 4.64 -10.73 6.78
N ILE A 112 5.88 -10.22 6.86
CA ILE A 112 6.17 -8.92 7.44
C ILE A 112 6.08 -7.84 6.37
N SER A 113 5.21 -6.85 6.60
CA SER A 113 5.03 -5.70 5.71
C SER A 113 5.24 -4.40 6.46
N PHE A 114 5.79 -3.41 5.78
CA PHE A 114 5.90 -2.06 6.31
C PHE A 114 4.51 -1.46 6.48
N LYS A 115 4.14 -1.12 7.72
CA LYS A 115 2.85 -0.54 8.07
C LYS A 115 3.03 0.91 8.50
N LYS A 116 2.08 1.77 8.11
CA LYS A 116 2.05 3.15 8.58
C LYS A 116 1.72 3.14 10.08
N LYS A 117 2.63 3.65 10.91
CA LYS A 117 2.41 3.80 12.35
C LYS A 117 1.68 5.13 12.56
N ARG A 118 0.35 5.09 12.63
CA ARG A 118 -0.47 6.22 13.06
C ARG A 118 -1.51 5.72 14.06
N ALA A 119 -1.14 5.77 15.33
CA ALA A 119 -2.09 5.77 16.43
C ALA A 119 -1.82 7.05 17.23
N ALA A 120 -2.86 7.78 17.58
CA ALA A 120 -2.74 8.87 18.51
C ALA A 120 -2.23 8.31 19.85
N SER A 121 -1.27 8.97 20.49
CA SER A 121 -0.71 8.55 21.80
C SER A 121 -1.82 8.43 22.85
N GLU A 122 -2.85 9.26 22.73
CA GLU A 122 -4.05 9.30 23.56
C GLU A 122 -4.87 8.01 23.53
N GLN A 123 -4.72 7.18 22.50
CA GLN A 123 -5.38 5.86 22.46
C GLN A 123 -4.90 4.91 23.57
N ARG A 124 -3.72 5.18 24.16
CA ARG A 124 -3.16 4.41 25.30
C ARG A 124 -3.75 4.82 26.65
N ARG A 125 -4.45 5.95 26.73
CA ARG A 125 -5.15 6.38 27.95
C ARG A 125 -6.18 5.32 28.34
N ALA A 126 -6.26 5.01 29.63
CA ALA A 126 -7.10 3.94 30.15
C ALA A 126 -8.61 4.14 29.84
N ASP A 127 -9.08 5.38 29.91
CA ASP A 127 -10.44 5.77 29.56
C ASP A 127 -10.75 5.53 28.07
N VAL A 128 -9.89 6.00 27.19
CA VAL A 128 -10.02 5.82 25.73
C VAL A 128 -9.94 4.34 25.37
N ALA A 129 -8.96 3.63 25.90
CA ALA A 129 -8.77 2.19 25.64
C ALA A 129 -10.02 1.37 26.06
N ARG A 130 -10.66 1.73 27.19
CA ARG A 130 -11.91 1.12 27.66
C ARG A 130 -13.07 1.37 26.68
N LEU A 131 -13.25 2.63 26.23
CA LEU A 131 -14.28 2.99 25.24
C LEU A 131 -14.06 2.26 23.91
N ARG A 132 -12.82 2.16 23.42
CA ARG A 132 -12.46 1.44 22.20
C ARG A 132 -12.76 -0.07 22.32
N ARG A 133 -12.47 -0.69 23.48
CA ARG A 133 -12.85 -2.10 23.73
C ARG A 133 -14.35 -2.29 23.74
N ARG A 134 -15.09 -1.38 24.38
CA ARG A 134 -16.57 -1.39 24.37
C ARG A 134 -17.12 -1.27 22.95
N TRP A 135 -16.61 -0.35 22.14
CA TRP A 135 -17.01 -0.17 20.73
C TRP A 135 -16.81 -1.46 19.92
N ARG A 136 -15.63 -2.08 20.01
CA ARG A 136 -15.33 -3.32 19.29
C ARG A 136 -16.25 -4.48 19.70
N ARG A 137 -16.66 -4.56 20.95
CA ARG A 137 -17.64 -5.56 21.42
C ARG A 137 -19.05 -5.30 20.88
N LEU A 138 -19.41 -4.03 20.65
CA LEU A 138 -20.71 -3.65 20.10
C LEU A 138 -20.78 -3.88 18.58
N GLN A 139 -19.68 -3.79 17.85
CA GLN A 139 -19.66 -3.91 16.39
C GLN A 139 -20.43 -5.11 15.83
N PRO A 140 -20.30 -6.34 16.34
CA PRO A 140 -21.05 -7.49 15.81
C PRO A 140 -22.57 -7.35 15.98
N VAL A 141 -23.01 -6.67 17.03
CA VAL A 141 -24.43 -6.39 17.29
C VAL A 141 -24.92 -5.28 16.37
N LEU A 142 -24.13 -4.25 16.20
CA LEU A 142 -24.41 -3.10 15.34
C LEU A 142 -24.40 -3.48 13.85
N ALA A 143 -23.61 -4.46 13.44
CA ALA A 143 -23.52 -4.94 12.05
C ALA A 143 -24.85 -5.46 11.50
N ARG A 144 -25.85 -5.77 12.35
CA ARG A 144 -27.22 -6.12 11.97
C ARG A 144 -28.11 -4.92 11.65
N ARG A 145 -27.61 -3.70 11.90
CA ARG A 145 -28.31 -2.45 11.66
C ARG A 145 -27.65 -1.71 10.50
N ARG A 146 -28.41 -0.86 9.84
CA ARG A 146 -27.86 0.04 8.84
C ARG A 146 -27.02 1.12 9.56
N LEU A 147 -25.70 1.03 9.40
CA LEU A 147 -24.76 2.00 9.94
C LEU A 147 -24.48 3.07 8.88
N ILE A 148 -24.49 4.32 9.28
CA ILE A 148 -24.18 5.48 8.46
C ILE A 148 -23.02 6.21 9.14
N PHE A 149 -21.83 6.08 8.61
CA PHE A 149 -20.66 6.81 9.12
C PHE A 149 -20.63 8.19 8.48
N LEU A 150 -20.87 9.21 9.27
CA LEU A 150 -20.92 10.60 8.85
C LEU A 150 -19.63 11.32 9.24
N ASP A 151 -19.04 12.04 8.29
CA ASP A 151 -17.83 12.82 8.51
C ASP A 151 -17.66 13.89 7.42
N GLU A 152 -16.75 14.85 7.63
CA GLU A 152 -16.39 15.85 6.66
C GLU A 152 -14.91 15.79 6.27
N THR A 153 -14.62 16.24 5.05
CA THR A 153 -13.25 16.29 4.54
C THR A 153 -13.01 17.53 3.69
N GLY A 154 -11.87 18.18 3.90
CA GLY A 154 -11.45 19.31 3.07
C GLY A 154 -10.88 18.87 1.72
N ALA A 155 -11.28 19.57 0.67
CA ALA A 155 -10.67 19.54 -0.65
C ALA A 155 -10.25 20.95 -1.06
N ALA A 156 -9.21 21.10 -1.89
CA ALA A 156 -8.71 22.40 -2.29
C ALA A 156 -8.20 22.38 -3.75
N THR A 157 -8.28 23.54 -4.39
CA THR A 157 -7.88 23.72 -5.79
C THR A 157 -6.36 23.60 -6.04
N ASN A 158 -5.56 23.54 -4.98
CA ASN A 158 -4.11 23.28 -5.06
C ASN A 158 -3.73 21.80 -4.88
N MET A 159 -4.70 20.89 -4.88
CA MET A 159 -4.43 19.46 -4.75
C MET A 159 -3.69 18.95 -6.00
N VAL A 160 -2.51 18.33 -5.77
CA VAL A 160 -1.69 17.70 -6.82
C VAL A 160 -1.10 16.39 -6.31
N ARG A 161 -0.70 15.52 -7.22
CA ARG A 161 0.07 14.33 -6.86
C ARG A 161 1.41 14.75 -6.26
N ARG A 162 1.71 14.26 -5.06
CA ARG A 162 2.94 14.59 -4.32
C ARG A 162 4.17 13.82 -4.79
N TYR A 163 3.98 12.75 -5.55
CA TYR A 163 5.05 11.83 -5.97
C TYR A 163 4.91 11.52 -7.45
N GLY A 164 6.04 11.42 -8.13
CA GLY A 164 6.17 10.99 -9.51
C GLY A 164 7.41 10.13 -9.68
N ARG A 165 7.67 9.66 -10.89
CA ARG A 165 8.84 8.86 -11.23
C ARG A 165 9.73 9.63 -12.19
N ALA A 166 11.04 9.63 -11.93
CA ALA A 166 12.06 10.17 -12.82
C ALA A 166 13.27 9.24 -12.88
N PRO A 167 14.16 9.37 -13.85
CA PRO A 167 15.47 8.74 -13.85
C PRO A 167 16.24 9.05 -12.55
N ARG A 168 17.11 8.12 -12.15
CA ARG A 168 17.92 8.30 -10.96
C ARG A 168 18.76 9.58 -11.05
N GLY A 169 18.75 10.39 -10.00
CA GLY A 169 19.46 11.67 -9.95
C GLY A 169 18.69 12.86 -10.50
N GLN A 170 17.51 12.66 -11.09
CA GLN A 170 16.64 13.73 -11.57
C GLN A 170 15.48 13.98 -10.62
N ARG A 171 15.09 15.26 -10.47
CA ARG A 171 13.88 15.66 -9.72
C ARG A 171 12.66 15.58 -10.64
N VAL A 172 11.57 15.05 -10.13
CA VAL A 172 10.24 15.23 -10.72
C VAL A 172 9.82 16.68 -10.44
N ARG A 173 9.57 17.44 -11.51
CA ARG A 173 8.96 18.75 -11.39
C ARG A 173 7.45 18.59 -11.55
N GLY A 174 6.68 19.25 -10.72
CA GLY A 174 5.23 19.33 -10.79
C GLY A 174 4.81 20.74 -10.42
N GLU A 175 3.80 21.25 -11.08
CA GLU A 175 3.26 22.60 -10.83
C GLU A 175 2.02 22.46 -9.95
N ALA A 176 1.98 23.24 -8.88
CA ALA A 176 0.81 23.45 -8.04
C ALA A 176 0.57 24.95 -7.91
N PRO A 177 -0.68 25.42 -7.88
CA PRO A 177 -0.96 26.81 -7.58
C PRO A 177 -0.31 27.20 -6.25
N TYR A 178 0.50 28.25 -6.30
CA TYR A 178 1.10 28.87 -5.13
C TYR A 178 0.35 30.18 -4.85
N GLY A 179 -0.15 30.38 -3.65
CA GLY A 179 -0.91 31.56 -3.28
C GLY A 179 -2.33 31.23 -2.81
N HIS A 180 -3.31 32.05 -3.17
CA HIS A 180 -4.68 31.92 -2.68
C HIS A 180 -5.42 30.74 -3.33
N TRP A 181 -5.42 29.59 -2.66
CA TRP A 181 -6.30 28.46 -3.03
C TRP A 181 -7.61 28.52 -2.27
N LYS A 182 -8.67 28.05 -2.90
CA LYS A 182 -9.98 27.93 -2.27
C LYS A 182 -10.12 26.54 -1.64
N THR A 183 -10.56 26.51 -0.41
CA THR A 183 -10.87 25.29 0.33
C THR A 183 -12.36 25.04 0.31
N THR A 184 -12.74 23.83 0.02
CA THR A 184 -14.11 23.32 -0.01
C THR A 184 -14.24 22.23 1.04
N THR A 185 -15.34 22.19 1.76
CA THR A 185 -15.68 21.06 2.64
C THR A 185 -16.66 20.14 1.92
N PHE A 186 -16.33 18.85 1.85
CA PHE A 186 -17.22 17.79 1.43
C PHE A 186 -17.69 17.02 2.65
N ILE A 187 -18.99 16.89 2.86
CA ILE A 187 -19.64 16.09 3.90
C ILE A 187 -20.52 15.03 3.27
N ALA A 188 -20.51 13.81 3.81
CA ALA A 188 -21.39 12.74 3.39
C ALA A 188 -21.52 11.67 4.47
N GLY A 189 -22.57 10.88 4.43
CA GLY A 189 -22.67 9.61 5.13
C GLY A 189 -22.16 8.47 4.28
N LEU A 190 -21.45 7.49 4.86
CA LEU A 190 -21.04 6.24 4.21
C LEU A 190 -21.85 5.08 4.76
N THR A 191 -22.48 4.34 3.88
CA THR A 191 -23.17 3.07 4.16
C THR A 191 -22.44 1.89 3.51
N SER A 192 -22.94 0.68 3.65
CA SER A 192 -22.48 -0.49 2.87
C SER A 192 -22.67 -0.32 1.37
N ASP A 193 -23.62 0.49 0.94
CA ASP A 193 -24.06 0.65 -0.44
C ASP A 193 -23.44 1.88 -1.12
N GLY A 194 -22.61 2.64 -0.39
CA GLY A 194 -21.93 3.84 -0.88
C GLY A 194 -22.24 5.10 -0.09
N PHE A 195 -21.95 6.25 -0.68
CA PHE A 195 -22.22 7.55 -0.06
C PHE A 195 -23.71 7.93 -0.11
N ILE A 196 -24.20 8.51 0.98
CA ILE A 196 -25.54 9.10 1.08
C ILE A 196 -25.44 10.56 1.55
N ALA A 197 -26.44 11.36 1.22
CA ALA A 197 -26.55 12.78 1.59
C ALA A 197 -25.27 13.58 1.30
N PRO A 198 -24.62 13.45 0.12
CA PRO A 198 -23.40 14.20 -0.18
C PRO A 198 -23.72 15.69 -0.32
N LEU A 199 -22.88 16.54 0.28
CA LEU A 199 -22.94 17.99 0.14
C LEU A 199 -21.52 18.57 0.04
N VAL A 200 -21.38 19.56 -0.83
CA VAL A 200 -20.16 20.35 -0.99
C VAL A 200 -20.44 21.77 -0.53
N ILE A 201 -19.56 22.33 0.31
CA ILE A 201 -19.73 23.64 0.92
C ILE A 201 -18.51 24.50 0.63
N ASP A 202 -18.73 25.77 0.31
CA ASP A 202 -17.64 26.74 0.19
C ASP A 202 -17.20 27.21 1.59
N GLY A 203 -16.03 26.79 2.01
CA GLY A 203 -15.47 27.12 3.32
C GLY A 203 -15.56 26.01 4.37
N PRO A 204 -15.28 26.33 5.64
CA PRO A 204 -15.24 25.37 6.74
C PRO A 204 -16.65 25.03 7.25
N MET A 205 -16.81 23.81 7.76
CA MET A 205 -17.98 23.39 8.50
C MET A 205 -18.09 24.14 9.83
N ASN A 206 -19.29 24.58 10.15
CA ASN A 206 -19.63 25.13 11.47
C ASN A 206 -20.91 24.49 12.00
N ARG A 207 -21.26 24.80 13.25
CA ARG A 207 -22.43 24.23 13.93
C ARG A 207 -23.75 24.49 13.19
N VAL A 208 -23.96 25.70 12.67
CA VAL A 208 -25.20 26.07 11.97
C VAL A 208 -25.33 25.29 10.66
N ILE A 209 -24.28 25.28 9.87
CA ILE A 209 -24.25 24.54 8.61
C ILE A 209 -24.40 23.03 8.86
N PHE A 210 -23.79 22.50 9.92
CA PHE A 210 -23.93 21.08 10.28
C PHE A 210 -25.38 20.74 10.66
N THR A 211 -26.06 21.58 11.43
CA THR A 211 -27.48 21.38 11.76
C THR A 211 -28.34 21.40 10.51
N ALA A 212 -28.19 22.41 9.67
CA ALA A 212 -28.94 22.52 8.41
C ALA A 212 -28.69 21.32 7.50
N TYR A 213 -27.44 20.84 7.38
CA TYR A 213 -27.10 19.64 6.65
C TYR A 213 -27.83 18.39 7.19
N VAL A 214 -27.82 18.20 8.51
CA VAL A 214 -28.49 17.06 9.13
C VAL A 214 -30.00 17.11 8.85
N GLU A 215 -30.63 18.25 9.02
CA GLU A 215 -32.08 18.41 8.83
C GLU A 215 -32.51 18.28 7.36
N GLN A 216 -31.80 18.95 6.46
CA GLN A 216 -32.22 19.08 5.07
C GLN A 216 -31.70 17.96 4.13
N MET A 217 -30.52 17.39 4.42
CA MET A 217 -29.88 16.44 3.53
C MET A 217 -29.85 15.03 4.11
N LEU A 218 -29.50 14.88 5.39
CA LEU A 218 -29.32 13.56 5.98
C LEU A 218 -30.65 12.95 6.43
N VAL A 219 -31.43 13.67 7.22
CA VAL A 219 -32.71 13.19 7.80
C VAL A 219 -33.68 12.62 6.75
N PRO A 220 -33.87 13.23 5.55
CA PRO A 220 -34.74 12.67 4.53
C PRO A 220 -34.30 11.28 3.99
N GLN A 221 -33.07 10.90 4.20
CA GLN A 221 -32.50 9.63 3.75
C GLN A 221 -32.40 8.57 4.85
N LEU A 222 -32.71 8.94 6.09
CA LEU A 222 -32.72 8.04 7.24
C LEU A 222 -34.00 7.21 7.29
N ARG A 223 -33.86 6.01 7.86
CA ARG A 223 -34.97 5.08 8.13
C ARG A 223 -35.06 4.81 9.64
N PRO A 224 -36.24 4.49 10.16
CA PRO A 224 -36.34 4.05 11.54
C PRO A 224 -35.41 2.88 11.86
N GLY A 225 -34.65 3.00 12.94
CA GLY A 225 -33.66 1.99 13.35
C GLY A 225 -32.26 2.18 12.78
N ASP A 226 -32.04 3.15 11.88
CA ASP A 226 -30.70 3.53 11.40
C ASP A 226 -29.82 4.05 12.55
N ILE A 227 -28.51 3.87 12.42
CA ILE A 227 -27.54 4.38 13.39
C ILE A 227 -26.55 5.28 12.66
N VAL A 228 -26.61 6.58 12.92
CA VAL A 228 -25.65 7.55 12.44
C VAL A 228 -24.46 7.59 13.38
N VAL A 229 -23.28 7.29 12.88
CA VAL A 229 -22.03 7.24 13.64
C VAL A 229 -21.16 8.44 13.25
N LEU A 230 -20.80 9.24 14.23
CA LEU A 230 -19.97 10.43 14.09
C LEU A 230 -18.65 10.25 14.85
N ASP A 231 -17.64 11.03 14.49
CA ASP A 231 -16.50 11.21 15.35
C ASP A 231 -16.88 11.99 16.65
N ASN A 232 -15.93 12.09 17.57
CA ASN A 232 -16.20 12.70 18.88
C ASN A 232 -15.83 14.20 18.94
N LEU A 233 -15.92 14.92 17.82
CA LEU A 233 -15.69 16.37 17.80
C LEU A 233 -16.82 17.12 18.52
N SER A 234 -16.47 18.25 19.14
CA SER A 234 -17.43 19.10 19.86
C SER A 234 -18.49 19.71 18.94
N SER A 235 -18.13 20.03 17.69
CA SER A 235 -19.04 20.54 16.67
C SER A 235 -20.20 19.61 16.35
N HIS A 236 -19.99 18.28 16.48
CA HIS A 236 -20.99 17.25 16.20
C HIS A 236 -21.92 16.97 17.40
N LYS A 237 -21.58 17.46 18.59
CA LYS A 237 -22.40 17.29 19.81
C LYS A 237 -23.52 18.34 19.91
N ASN A 238 -24.28 18.45 18.83
CA ASN A 238 -25.38 19.42 18.72
C ASN A 238 -26.71 18.77 19.13
N PRO A 239 -27.41 19.31 20.13
CA PRO A 239 -28.73 18.82 20.55
C PRO A 239 -29.78 18.85 19.45
N GLU A 240 -29.79 19.89 18.61
CA GLU A 240 -30.75 20.07 17.52
C GLU A 240 -30.57 18.98 16.46
N ALA A 241 -29.33 18.74 15.98
CA ALA A 241 -29.04 17.68 15.06
C ALA A 241 -29.41 16.29 15.65
N ARG A 242 -29.17 16.07 16.95
CA ARG A 242 -29.57 14.83 17.64
C ARG A 242 -31.10 14.67 17.64
N GLN A 243 -31.86 15.72 17.96
CA GLN A 243 -33.33 15.70 17.98
C GLN A 243 -33.88 15.40 16.59
N ALA A 244 -33.35 16.04 15.56
CA ALA A 244 -33.73 15.79 14.15
C ALA A 244 -33.55 14.32 13.74
N VAL A 245 -32.41 13.72 14.07
CA VAL A 245 -32.16 12.30 13.80
C VAL A 245 -33.09 11.40 14.60
N GLN A 246 -33.36 11.71 15.87
CA GLN A 246 -34.25 10.93 16.72
C GLN A 246 -35.72 11.01 16.29
N ALA A 247 -36.16 12.16 15.76
CA ALA A 247 -37.53 12.37 15.30
C ALA A 247 -37.96 11.41 14.19
N VAL A 248 -37.01 10.93 13.37
CA VAL A 248 -37.24 9.93 12.32
C VAL A 248 -36.98 8.48 12.77
N GLY A 249 -36.86 8.24 14.08
CA GLY A 249 -36.63 6.91 14.63
C GLY A 249 -35.21 6.37 14.47
N ALA A 250 -34.27 7.20 14.04
CA ALA A 250 -32.85 6.86 13.93
C ALA A 250 -32.10 7.23 15.25
N ARG A 251 -30.87 6.74 15.39
CA ARG A 251 -30.04 7.00 16.57
C ARG A 251 -28.70 7.60 16.16
N LEU A 252 -28.21 8.53 16.97
CA LEU A 252 -26.90 9.12 16.82
C LEU A 252 -25.93 8.54 17.84
N MET A 253 -24.79 8.02 17.37
CA MET A 253 -23.74 7.46 18.19
C MET A 253 -22.39 8.13 17.88
N PHE A 254 -21.51 8.17 18.89
CA PHE A 254 -20.16 8.72 18.71
C PHE A 254 -19.12 7.63 18.80
N LEU A 255 -18.13 7.72 17.92
CA LEU A 255 -16.91 6.92 18.02
C LEU A 255 -16.14 7.26 19.30
N PRO A 256 -15.36 6.34 19.84
CA PRO A 256 -14.41 6.66 20.90
C PRO A 256 -13.47 7.80 20.47
N PRO A 257 -13.06 8.66 21.39
CA PRO A 257 -12.09 9.72 21.08
C PRO A 257 -10.82 9.14 20.42
N TYR A 258 -10.17 9.93 19.56
CA TYR A 258 -8.92 9.58 18.89
C TYR A 258 -8.97 8.26 18.12
N SER A 259 -10.09 7.94 17.49
CA SER A 259 -10.32 6.65 16.85
C SER A 259 -10.68 6.73 15.36
N PRO A 260 -9.93 7.44 14.51
CA PRO A 260 -10.18 7.47 13.07
C PRO A 260 -10.03 6.10 12.40
N ASP A 261 -9.26 5.19 13.02
CA ASP A 261 -9.09 3.81 12.57
C ASP A 261 -10.37 2.96 12.73
N LEU A 262 -11.36 3.43 13.49
CA LEU A 262 -12.68 2.83 13.64
C LEU A 262 -13.73 3.48 12.73
N ASN A 263 -13.35 4.48 11.92
CA ASN A 263 -14.21 5.20 11.00
C ASN A 263 -13.93 4.79 9.54
N PRO A 264 -14.74 3.93 8.92
CA PRO A 264 -14.49 3.46 7.55
C PRO A 264 -14.57 4.58 6.50
N ILE A 265 -15.30 5.67 6.74
CA ILE A 265 -15.41 6.80 5.81
C ILE A 265 -14.05 7.48 5.56
N GLU A 266 -13.14 7.41 6.51
CA GLU A 266 -11.77 7.93 6.36
C GLU A 266 -10.99 7.25 5.21
N MET A 267 -11.24 5.96 4.99
CA MET A 267 -10.65 5.23 3.85
C MET A 267 -11.31 5.66 2.54
N ALA A 268 -12.61 5.89 2.53
CA ALA A 268 -13.33 6.40 1.37
C ALA A 268 -12.85 7.82 1.02
N PHE A 269 -12.70 8.70 2.01
CA PHE A 269 -12.14 10.04 1.81
C PHE A 269 -10.68 10.01 1.35
N ALA A 270 -9.87 9.08 1.83
CA ALA A 270 -8.50 8.92 1.34
C ALA A 270 -8.48 8.54 -0.16
N LYS A 271 -9.37 7.64 -0.60
CA LYS A 271 -9.55 7.26 -2.01
C LYS A 271 -10.02 8.46 -2.83
N LEU A 272 -11.05 9.18 -2.37
CA LEU A 272 -11.57 10.39 -3.00
C LEU A 272 -10.46 11.45 -3.17
N LYS A 273 -9.74 11.79 -2.09
CA LYS A 273 -8.63 12.75 -2.14
C LYS A 273 -7.52 12.33 -3.10
N ASN A 274 -7.24 11.03 -3.20
CA ASN A 274 -6.25 10.54 -4.15
C ASN A 274 -6.70 10.73 -5.61
N ALA A 275 -7.99 10.49 -5.90
CA ALA A 275 -8.58 10.75 -7.22
C ALA A 275 -8.59 12.25 -7.56
N LEU A 276 -8.97 13.12 -6.62
CA LEU A 276 -8.93 14.57 -6.79
C LEU A 276 -7.52 15.11 -7.05
N ARG A 277 -6.49 14.59 -6.34
CA ARG A 277 -5.09 14.93 -6.62
C ARG A 277 -4.65 14.51 -8.02
N SER A 278 -5.24 13.45 -8.54
CA SER A 278 -4.94 12.97 -9.90
C SER A 278 -5.64 13.82 -10.97
N ALA A 279 -6.84 14.29 -10.68
CA ALA A 279 -7.60 15.18 -11.57
C ALA A 279 -6.99 16.60 -11.64
N ALA A 280 -6.38 17.05 -10.53
CA ALA A 280 -5.70 18.34 -10.42
C ALA A 280 -6.57 19.55 -10.84
N GLU A 281 -7.84 19.55 -10.39
CA GLU A 281 -8.79 20.62 -10.68
C GLU A 281 -8.32 21.96 -10.09
N ARG A 282 -8.47 23.05 -10.87
CA ARG A 282 -7.91 24.36 -10.53
C ARG A 282 -8.95 25.44 -10.23
N SER A 283 -10.22 25.18 -10.53
CA SER A 283 -11.33 26.02 -10.13
C SER A 283 -12.24 25.32 -9.14
N ARG A 284 -13.01 26.10 -8.39
CA ARG A 284 -13.99 25.55 -7.43
C ARG A 284 -15.06 24.74 -8.16
N ASP A 285 -15.58 25.25 -9.26
CA ASP A 285 -16.69 24.65 -9.99
C ASP A 285 -16.26 23.30 -10.61
N THR A 286 -15.06 23.24 -11.21
CA THR A 286 -14.53 21.97 -11.73
C THR A 286 -14.24 20.97 -10.61
N LEU A 287 -13.76 21.44 -9.46
CA LEU A 287 -13.53 20.58 -8.27
C LEU A 287 -14.85 19.99 -7.76
N TRP A 288 -15.91 20.79 -7.64
CA TRP A 288 -17.23 20.36 -7.20
C TRP A 288 -17.86 19.36 -8.18
N HIS A 289 -17.80 19.68 -9.47
CA HIS A 289 -18.25 18.75 -10.52
C HIS A 289 -17.50 17.42 -10.46
N ARG A 290 -16.18 17.47 -10.25
CA ARG A 290 -15.34 16.27 -10.14
C ARG A 290 -15.69 15.45 -8.88
N ILE A 291 -15.97 16.09 -7.76
CA ILE A 291 -16.44 15.41 -6.54
C ILE A 291 -17.74 14.66 -6.87
N GLY A 292 -18.71 15.30 -7.50
CA GLY A 292 -19.97 14.68 -7.91
C GLY A 292 -19.74 13.42 -8.76
N GLN A 293 -18.93 13.52 -9.82
CA GLN A 293 -18.61 12.36 -10.68
C GLN A 293 -17.93 11.21 -9.92
N LEU A 294 -17.08 11.54 -8.95
CA LEU A 294 -16.34 10.52 -8.19
C LEU A 294 -17.22 9.80 -7.17
N ILE A 295 -18.21 10.46 -6.59
CA ILE A 295 -19.11 9.87 -5.58
C ILE A 295 -19.79 8.61 -6.14
N ASP A 296 -20.25 8.65 -7.38
CA ASP A 296 -20.93 7.53 -8.05
C ASP A 296 -20.04 6.29 -8.21
N THR A 297 -18.72 6.44 -8.08
CA THR A 297 -17.75 5.33 -8.16
C THR A 297 -17.51 4.60 -6.82
N PHE A 298 -18.21 4.99 -5.76
CA PHE A 298 -18.11 4.42 -4.41
C PHE A 298 -19.30 3.51 -4.07
N GLN A 299 -19.73 2.73 -5.02
CA GLN A 299 -20.73 1.68 -4.82
C GLN A 299 -20.07 0.36 -4.41
#